data_aef92f15d3237809e78dfbb5c6f058aa
#
_entry.id   aef92f15d3237809e78dfbb5c6f058aa
#
_cell.length_a   1.000
_cell.length_b   1.000
_cell.length_c   1.000
_cell.angle_alpha   90.00
_cell.angle_beta   90.00
_cell.angle_gamma   90.00
#
_symmetry.space_group_name_H-M   'P 1'
#
loop_
_entity.id
_entity.type
_entity.pdbx_description
1 polymer ?
#
loop_
_entity_poly.entity_id
_entity_poly.type
_entity_poly.pdbx_seq_one_letter_code
_entity_poly.pdbx_strand_id
1 'polypeptide(L)'
;MKNILNRSDRNIAILDIEASALGPGSFTIEVGVALVCGPSEPIGVGAKLLKPTTEWIETGVWSKSSEAVHGIPLDVLKQQGEEVGEVCDWLNGLLGSYTIVATDAPRYDQDWLDTLFEAAGREQKFRIFDSQVLTRDFSADQHRHLAYLLGQNAALHRADEDALRLASKLMATHWGHPMQFNKICG
;
A
#
# COMPACT_ATOMS: atom_id res chain seq x y z
N MET A 1 -3.33 -9.36 25.83
CA MET A 1 -2.66 -9.74 24.56
C MET A 1 -1.54 -8.75 24.34
N LYS A 2 -0.32 -9.18 23.94
CA LYS A 2 0.75 -8.23 23.60
C LYS A 2 0.34 -7.47 22.33
N ASN A 3 0.52 -6.15 22.32
CA ASN A 3 0.28 -5.28 21.18
C ASN A 3 1.00 -5.86 19.93
N ILE A 4 0.31 -5.91 18.83
CA ILE A 4 0.82 -6.45 17.56
C ILE A 4 2.12 -5.76 17.13
N LEU A 5 2.23 -4.45 17.38
CA LEU A 5 3.40 -3.62 17.08
C LEU A 5 4.63 -3.91 17.98
N ASN A 6 4.42 -4.58 19.11
CA ASN A 6 5.51 -4.98 20.03
C ASN A 6 6.02 -6.42 19.77
N ARG A 7 5.57 -7.06 18.71
CA ARG A 7 6.00 -8.42 18.37
C ARG A 7 7.21 -8.35 17.44
N SER A 8 8.36 -8.66 17.99
CA SER A 8 9.65 -8.71 17.26
C SER A 8 9.74 -9.84 16.22
N ASP A 9 8.74 -10.72 16.17
CA ASP A 9 8.68 -11.87 15.26
C ASP A 9 7.87 -11.61 13.98
N ARG A 10 7.40 -10.39 13.77
CA ARG A 10 6.57 -10.05 12.61
C ARG A 10 6.95 -8.70 12.02
N ASN A 11 7.24 -8.71 10.75
CA ASN A 11 7.33 -7.51 9.95
C ASN A 11 5.91 -7.01 9.63
N ILE A 12 5.73 -5.71 9.67
CA ILE A 12 4.48 -5.04 9.30
C ILE A 12 4.71 -4.34 7.98
N ALA A 13 3.80 -4.50 7.05
CA ALA A 13 3.76 -3.72 5.83
C ALA A 13 2.49 -2.87 5.80
N ILE A 14 2.63 -1.65 5.34
CA ILE A 14 1.50 -0.84 4.88
C ILE A 14 1.50 -0.93 3.36
N LEU A 15 0.35 -1.26 2.81
CA LEU A 15 0.09 -1.30 1.37
C LEU A 15 -0.85 -0.15 1.02
N ASP A 16 -0.61 0.48 -0.11
CA ASP A 16 -1.49 1.43 -0.75
C ASP A 16 -1.58 1.15 -2.25
N ILE A 17 -2.70 1.46 -2.87
CA ILE A 17 -2.96 1.17 -4.28
C ILE A 17 -3.60 2.38 -4.95
N GLU A 18 -3.02 2.78 -6.07
CA GLU A 18 -3.69 3.69 -7.01
C GLU A 18 -4.38 2.89 -8.11
N ALA A 19 -5.54 3.34 -8.53
CA ALA A 19 -6.36 2.64 -9.52
C ALA A 19 -6.86 3.56 -10.63
N SER A 20 -7.14 2.96 -11.78
CA SER A 20 -7.64 3.63 -12.98
C SER A 20 -8.99 4.36 -12.78
N ALA A 21 -9.80 3.86 -11.85
CA ALA A 21 -11.11 4.41 -11.46
C ALA A 21 -11.54 3.85 -10.10
N LEU A 22 -12.68 4.30 -9.60
CA LEU A 22 -13.39 3.66 -8.48
C LEU A 22 -14.51 2.76 -9.02
N GLY A 23 -14.67 1.58 -8.41
CA GLY A 23 -15.77 0.66 -8.72
C GLY A 23 -15.49 -0.35 -9.83
N PRO A 24 -16.54 -1.04 -10.30
CA PRO A 24 -16.39 -2.16 -11.23
C PRO A 24 -15.68 -1.79 -12.54
N GLY A 25 -14.79 -2.66 -12.99
CA GLY A 25 -14.01 -2.47 -14.20
C GLY A 25 -12.76 -1.61 -14.01
N SER A 26 -12.52 -1.07 -12.81
CA SER A 26 -11.26 -0.42 -12.49
C SER A 26 -10.13 -1.45 -12.33
N PHE A 27 -8.90 -1.02 -12.58
CA PHE A 27 -7.71 -1.86 -12.48
C PHE A 27 -6.57 -1.11 -11.77
N THR A 28 -5.67 -1.86 -11.18
CA THR A 28 -4.49 -1.36 -10.47
C THR A 28 -3.52 -0.68 -11.42
N ILE A 29 -3.03 0.50 -11.05
CA ILE A 29 -2.05 1.26 -11.84
C ILE A 29 -0.73 1.52 -11.11
N GLU A 30 -0.75 1.58 -9.79
CA GLU A 30 0.43 1.65 -8.94
C GLU A 30 0.18 0.88 -7.65
N VAL A 31 1.18 0.17 -7.18
CA VAL A 31 1.18 -0.43 -5.84
C VAL A 31 2.36 0.08 -5.06
N GLY A 32 2.14 0.47 -3.81
CA GLY A 32 3.17 0.97 -2.91
C GLY A 32 3.19 0.20 -1.60
N VAL A 33 4.39 -0.01 -1.06
CA VAL A 33 4.58 -0.68 0.21
C VAL A 33 5.52 0.11 1.11
N ALA A 34 5.23 0.11 2.42
CA ALA A 34 6.11 0.58 3.46
C ALA A 34 6.33 -0.55 4.48
N LEU A 35 7.56 -1.06 4.55
CA LEU A 35 7.95 -2.19 5.40
C LEU A 35 8.52 -1.70 6.72
N VAL A 36 7.95 -2.15 7.84
CA VAL A 36 8.35 -1.78 9.19
C VAL A 36 8.89 -3.02 9.89
N CYS A 37 10.20 -3.03 10.15
CA CYS A 37 10.88 -4.16 10.79
C CYS A 37 11.10 -3.95 12.29
N GLY A 38 11.13 -2.71 12.77
CA GLY A 38 11.29 -2.40 14.20
C GLY A 38 11.52 -0.92 14.48
N PRO A 39 11.60 -0.53 15.78
CA PRO A 39 11.69 0.88 16.16
C PRO A 39 13.02 1.56 15.82
N SER A 40 14.07 0.77 15.61
CA SER A 40 15.43 1.28 15.30
C SER A 40 15.79 1.11 13.82
N GLU A 41 14.96 0.43 13.06
CA GLU A 41 15.18 0.17 11.65
C GLU A 41 14.45 1.23 10.80
N PRO A 42 15.06 1.71 9.71
CA PRO A 42 14.36 2.59 8.79
C PRO A 42 13.19 1.84 8.11
N ILE A 43 12.13 2.56 7.82
CA ILE A 43 11.01 2.03 7.03
C ILE A 43 11.50 1.81 5.59
N GLY A 44 11.40 0.59 5.10
CA GLY A 44 11.68 0.27 3.69
C GLY A 44 10.49 0.71 2.83
N VAL A 45 10.71 1.47 1.75
CA VAL A 45 9.65 2.00 0.89
C VAL A 45 9.90 1.66 -0.56
N GLY A 46 8.87 1.19 -1.24
CA GLY A 46 8.95 0.92 -2.67
C GLY A 46 7.58 0.98 -3.34
N ALA A 47 7.59 1.28 -4.62
CA ALA A 47 6.40 1.21 -5.47
C ALA A 47 6.72 0.63 -6.84
N LYS A 48 5.69 0.13 -7.50
CA LYS A 48 5.71 -0.34 -8.88
C LYS A 48 4.53 0.25 -9.64
N LEU A 49 4.82 0.87 -10.78
CA LEU A 49 3.81 1.20 -11.78
C LEU A 49 3.48 -0.05 -12.58
N LEU A 50 2.22 -0.24 -12.89
CA LEU A 50 1.75 -1.37 -13.67
C LEU A 50 1.50 -0.99 -15.12
N LYS A 51 2.00 -1.80 -16.03
CA LYS A 51 1.64 -1.73 -17.44
C LYS A 51 0.26 -2.36 -17.61
N PRO A 52 -0.75 -1.59 -18.05
CA PRO A 52 -2.09 -2.13 -18.25
C PRO A 52 -2.08 -3.25 -19.29
N THR A 53 -2.79 -4.33 -19.00
CA THR A 53 -2.98 -5.42 -19.98
C THR A 53 -3.79 -4.95 -21.17
N THR A 54 -3.75 -5.68 -22.28
CA THR A 54 -4.60 -5.39 -23.44
C THR A 54 -6.08 -5.42 -23.06
N GLU A 55 -6.47 -6.42 -22.26
CA GLU A 55 -7.84 -6.56 -21.78
C GLU A 55 -8.29 -5.34 -20.95
N TRP A 56 -7.46 -4.85 -20.01
CA TRP A 56 -7.77 -3.68 -19.22
C TRP A 56 -7.93 -2.40 -20.05
N ILE A 57 -7.15 -2.28 -21.15
CA ILE A 57 -7.29 -1.14 -22.07
C ILE A 57 -8.58 -1.23 -22.87
N GLU A 58 -8.99 -2.43 -23.29
CA GLU A 58 -10.15 -2.65 -24.16
C GLU A 58 -11.48 -2.63 -23.39
N THR A 59 -11.50 -3.21 -22.18
CA THR A 59 -12.75 -3.45 -21.43
C THR A 59 -12.80 -2.74 -20.07
N GLY A 60 -11.66 -2.27 -19.56
CA GLY A 60 -11.56 -1.63 -18.27
C GLY A 60 -12.04 -0.17 -18.28
N VAL A 61 -12.18 0.39 -17.10
CA VAL A 61 -12.61 1.78 -16.88
C VAL A 61 -11.41 2.66 -16.57
N TRP A 62 -11.22 3.73 -17.36
CA TRP A 62 -10.27 4.79 -17.09
C TRP A 62 -11.02 6.08 -16.73
N SER A 63 -10.79 6.61 -15.53
CA SER A 63 -11.44 7.81 -15.03
C SER A 63 -10.50 9.02 -15.09
N LYS A 64 -10.92 10.05 -15.83
CA LYS A 64 -10.19 11.33 -15.85
C LYS A 64 -10.16 12.05 -14.49
N SER A 65 -11.17 11.83 -13.66
CA SER A 65 -11.18 12.35 -12.29
C SER A 65 -10.18 11.61 -11.40
N SER A 66 -10.03 10.29 -11.54
CA SER A 66 -8.99 9.52 -10.84
C SER A 66 -7.59 9.91 -11.32
N GLU A 67 -7.40 10.03 -12.66
CA GLU A 67 -6.14 10.52 -13.22
C GLU A 67 -5.74 11.92 -12.67
N ALA A 68 -6.69 12.82 -12.49
CA ALA A 68 -6.43 14.12 -11.90
C ALA A 68 -6.03 14.05 -10.42
N VAL A 69 -6.40 12.99 -9.72
CA VAL A 69 -6.07 12.76 -8.30
C VAL A 69 -4.66 12.19 -8.16
N HIS A 70 -4.36 11.05 -8.80
CA HIS A 70 -3.04 10.39 -8.68
C HIS A 70 -1.98 10.96 -9.64
N GLY A 71 -2.38 11.72 -10.65
CA GLY A 71 -1.45 12.39 -11.57
C GLY A 71 -0.65 11.46 -12.49
N ILE A 72 -1.06 10.19 -12.65
CA ILE A 72 -0.37 9.18 -13.47
C ILE A 72 -1.13 9.01 -14.80
N PRO A 73 -0.62 9.53 -15.93
CA PRO A 73 -1.27 9.36 -17.22
C PRO A 73 -1.16 7.92 -17.74
N LEU A 74 -2.16 7.47 -18.50
CA LEU A 74 -2.16 6.15 -19.10
C LEU A 74 -0.91 5.87 -19.98
N ASP A 75 -0.41 6.89 -20.67
CA ASP A 75 0.77 6.74 -21.52
C ASP A 75 2.05 6.52 -20.70
N VAL A 76 2.15 7.05 -19.50
CA VAL A 76 3.25 6.77 -18.58
C VAL A 76 3.22 5.29 -18.18
N LEU A 77 2.05 4.75 -17.85
CA LEU A 77 1.91 3.33 -17.51
C LEU A 77 2.32 2.41 -18.66
N LYS A 78 1.93 2.75 -19.90
CA LYS A 78 2.32 1.98 -21.09
C LYS A 78 3.82 1.97 -21.34
N GLN A 79 4.52 3.05 -20.99
CA GLN A 79 5.95 3.24 -21.28
C GLN A 79 6.86 2.79 -20.13
N GLN A 80 6.43 2.96 -18.89
CA GLN A 80 7.26 2.80 -17.69
C GLN A 80 6.72 1.74 -16.74
N GLY A 81 5.48 1.27 -16.93
CA GLY A 81 4.89 0.25 -16.10
C GLY A 81 5.56 -1.12 -16.32
N GLU A 82 5.65 -1.87 -15.24
CA GLU A 82 6.13 -3.24 -15.23
C GLU A 82 4.99 -4.21 -15.56
N GLU A 83 5.33 -5.39 -16.08
CA GLU A 83 4.33 -6.41 -16.40
C GLU A 83 3.63 -6.90 -15.11
N VAL A 84 2.32 -7.13 -15.19
CA VAL A 84 1.51 -7.50 -14.01
C VAL A 84 2.05 -8.72 -13.26
N GLY A 85 2.64 -9.69 -13.98
CA GLY A 85 3.24 -10.87 -13.40
C GLY A 85 4.48 -10.57 -12.54
N GLU A 86 5.33 -9.65 -12.99
CA GLU A 86 6.53 -9.21 -12.28
C GLU A 86 6.16 -8.47 -10.99
N VAL A 87 5.14 -7.62 -11.05
CA VAL A 87 4.63 -6.90 -9.88
C VAL A 87 4.01 -7.86 -8.86
N CYS A 88 3.24 -8.85 -9.30
CA CYS A 88 2.70 -9.90 -8.40
C CYS A 88 3.80 -10.71 -7.73
N ASP A 89 4.83 -11.09 -8.48
CA ASP A 89 5.96 -11.86 -7.95
C ASP A 89 6.77 -11.03 -6.94
N TRP A 90 6.95 -9.71 -7.20
CA TRP A 90 7.56 -8.77 -6.27
C TRP A 90 6.74 -8.61 -4.98
N LEU A 91 5.41 -8.39 -5.07
CA LEU A 91 4.53 -8.31 -3.90
C LEU A 91 4.58 -9.58 -3.06
N ASN A 92 4.48 -10.75 -3.70
CA ASN A 92 4.55 -12.04 -3.02
C ASN A 92 5.90 -12.27 -2.33
N GLY A 93 7.00 -11.84 -2.97
CA GLY A 93 8.34 -11.95 -2.41
C GLY A 93 8.54 -11.07 -1.17
N LEU A 94 8.03 -9.83 -1.21
CA LEU A 94 8.16 -8.90 -0.10
C LEU A 94 7.23 -9.22 1.07
N LEU A 95 5.96 -9.51 0.74
CA LEU A 95 4.92 -9.54 1.75
C LEU A 95 4.75 -10.90 2.40
N GLY A 96 4.93 -11.98 1.68
CA GLY A 96 4.92 -13.35 2.17
C GLY A 96 3.93 -13.68 3.28
N SER A 97 3.92 -14.92 3.77
CA SER A 97 2.94 -15.39 4.75
C SER A 97 3.18 -14.90 6.19
N TYR A 98 4.36 -14.35 6.49
CA TYR A 98 4.72 -13.92 7.84
C TYR A 98 4.58 -12.41 8.09
N THR A 99 4.29 -11.62 7.07
CA THR A 99 4.11 -10.19 7.17
C THR A 99 2.64 -9.86 7.44
N ILE A 100 2.39 -8.93 8.35
CA ILE A 100 1.07 -8.32 8.52
C ILE A 100 0.99 -7.18 7.52
N VAL A 101 0.17 -7.32 6.50
CA VAL A 101 -0.07 -6.29 5.50
C VAL A 101 -1.34 -5.54 5.87
N ALA A 102 -1.23 -4.24 6.11
CA ALA A 102 -2.35 -3.39 6.48
C ALA A 102 -2.55 -2.27 5.46
N THR A 103 -3.79 -1.88 5.25
CA THR A 103 -4.21 -0.81 4.36
C THR A 103 -5.32 0.01 5.03
N ASP A 104 -5.58 1.22 4.58
CA ASP A 104 -6.68 2.06 5.10
C ASP A 104 -7.99 1.87 4.32
N ALA A 105 -7.96 1.23 3.16
CA ALA A 105 -9.12 0.97 2.31
C ALA A 105 -9.28 -0.53 1.91
N PRO A 106 -9.25 -1.49 2.87
CA PRO A 106 -9.05 -2.93 2.59
C PRO A 106 -10.06 -3.54 1.62
N ARG A 107 -11.26 -2.99 1.53
CA ARG A 107 -12.27 -3.48 0.59
C ARG A 107 -11.91 -3.16 -0.86
N TYR A 108 -11.51 -1.93 -1.13
CA TYR A 108 -11.12 -1.49 -2.47
C TYR A 108 -9.79 -2.12 -2.87
N ASP A 109 -8.82 -2.12 -1.96
CA ASP A 109 -7.49 -2.67 -2.23
C ASP A 109 -7.56 -4.17 -2.51
N GLN A 110 -8.43 -4.93 -1.81
CA GLN A 110 -8.60 -6.35 -2.11
C GLN A 110 -9.22 -6.56 -3.50
N ASP A 111 -10.25 -5.80 -3.87
CA ASP A 111 -10.88 -5.90 -5.20
C ASP A 111 -9.83 -5.61 -6.31
N TRP A 112 -8.94 -4.65 -6.11
CA TRP A 112 -7.86 -4.31 -7.05
C TRP A 112 -6.73 -5.35 -7.05
N LEU A 113 -6.37 -5.91 -5.90
CA LEU A 113 -5.42 -7.04 -5.82
C LEU A 113 -5.97 -8.28 -6.52
N ASP A 114 -7.24 -8.61 -6.31
CA ASP A 114 -7.88 -9.74 -6.97
C ASP A 114 -7.81 -9.57 -8.50
N THR A 115 -8.17 -8.40 -9.01
CA THR A 115 -8.06 -8.06 -10.44
C THR A 115 -6.62 -8.18 -10.95
N LEU A 116 -5.64 -7.70 -10.18
CA LEU A 116 -4.22 -7.77 -10.54
C LEU A 116 -3.71 -9.21 -10.60
N PHE A 117 -3.96 -9.98 -9.54
CA PHE A 117 -3.47 -11.35 -9.44
C PHE A 117 -4.16 -12.28 -10.43
N GLU A 118 -5.45 -12.06 -10.73
CA GLU A 118 -6.19 -12.77 -11.77
C GLU A 118 -5.59 -12.50 -13.16
N ALA A 119 -5.36 -11.23 -13.53
CA ALA A 119 -4.74 -10.84 -14.78
C ALA A 119 -3.33 -11.41 -14.96
N ALA A 120 -2.59 -11.56 -13.87
CA ALA A 120 -1.25 -12.14 -13.85
C ALA A 120 -1.25 -13.67 -13.90
N GLY A 121 -2.38 -14.34 -13.65
CA GLY A 121 -2.44 -15.78 -13.42
C GLY A 121 -1.57 -16.22 -12.24
N ARG A 122 -1.55 -15.44 -11.17
CA ARG A 122 -0.76 -15.68 -9.96
C ARG A 122 -1.67 -15.84 -8.75
N GLU A 123 -1.20 -16.58 -7.75
CA GLU A 123 -1.86 -16.68 -6.44
C GLU A 123 -1.27 -15.63 -5.50
N GLN A 124 -2.14 -14.87 -4.81
CA GLN A 124 -1.75 -13.94 -3.75
C GLN A 124 -1.32 -14.72 -2.50
N LYS A 125 -0.07 -14.53 -2.03
CA LYS A 125 0.52 -15.25 -0.91
C LYS A 125 0.46 -14.50 0.43
N PHE A 126 -0.23 -13.39 0.50
CA PHE A 126 -0.43 -12.59 1.71
C PHE A 126 -1.91 -12.25 1.88
N ARG A 127 -2.25 -11.73 3.05
CA ARG A 127 -3.60 -11.22 3.32
C ARG A 127 -3.49 -9.78 3.78
N ILE A 128 -4.41 -8.94 3.31
CA ILE A 128 -4.53 -7.57 3.78
C ILE A 128 -5.51 -7.46 4.94
N PHE A 129 -5.26 -6.50 5.81
CA PHE A 129 -6.06 -6.18 6.98
C PHE A 129 -6.33 -4.67 7.02
N ASP A 130 -7.43 -4.28 7.63
CA ASP A 130 -7.66 -2.87 7.98
C ASP A 130 -6.56 -2.38 8.91
N SER A 131 -5.98 -1.22 8.62
CA SER A 131 -4.92 -0.59 9.42
C SER A 131 -5.34 -0.34 10.89
N GLN A 132 -6.64 -0.30 11.18
CA GLN A 132 -7.17 -0.23 12.53
C GLN A 132 -6.75 -1.41 13.42
N VAL A 133 -6.39 -2.57 12.84
CA VAL A 133 -5.86 -3.69 13.64
C VAL A 133 -4.56 -3.32 14.35
N LEU A 134 -3.77 -2.39 13.78
CA LEU A 134 -2.51 -1.92 14.34
C LEU A 134 -2.73 -0.94 15.50
N THR A 135 -3.87 -0.27 15.54
CA THR A 135 -4.21 0.73 16.56
C THR A 135 -5.13 0.20 17.66
N ARG A 136 -5.50 -1.09 17.60
CA ARG A 136 -6.46 -1.70 18.55
C ARG A 136 -6.15 -1.42 20.01
N ASP A 137 -4.87 -1.45 20.37
CA ASP A 137 -4.40 -1.31 21.75
C ASP A 137 -3.90 0.13 22.05
N PHE A 138 -4.17 1.08 21.16
CA PHE A 138 -3.83 2.49 21.40
C PHE A 138 -4.74 3.09 22.47
N SER A 139 -4.14 3.91 23.35
CA SER A 139 -4.89 4.74 24.27
C SER A 139 -5.68 5.84 23.53
N ALA A 140 -6.65 6.44 24.20
CA ALA A 140 -7.39 7.57 23.63
C ALA A 140 -6.48 8.74 23.23
N ASP A 141 -5.37 8.96 23.97
CA ASP A 141 -4.39 9.99 23.63
C ASP A 141 -3.61 9.65 22.37
N GLN A 142 -3.22 8.40 22.20
CA GLN A 142 -2.56 7.92 20.98
C GLN A 142 -3.49 8.02 19.76
N HIS A 143 -4.77 7.67 19.89
CA HIS A 143 -5.73 7.86 18.81
C HIS A 143 -5.89 9.34 18.43
N ARG A 144 -5.97 10.25 19.40
CA ARG A 144 -6.01 11.70 19.13
C ARG A 144 -4.73 12.19 18.46
N HIS A 145 -3.57 11.70 18.92
CA HIS A 145 -2.28 12.07 18.34
C HIS A 145 -2.15 11.58 16.91
N LEU A 146 -2.52 10.32 16.64
CA LEU A 146 -2.53 9.77 15.27
C LEU A 146 -3.45 10.58 14.34
N ALA A 147 -4.69 10.86 14.78
CA ALA A 147 -5.62 11.67 14.01
C ALA A 147 -5.07 13.07 13.71
N TYR A 148 -4.41 13.71 14.69
CA TYR A 148 -3.73 14.97 14.49
C TYR A 148 -2.62 14.86 13.42
N LEU A 149 -1.74 13.86 13.54
CA LEU A 149 -0.66 13.65 12.56
C LEU A 149 -1.18 13.37 11.15
N LEU A 150 -2.22 12.56 11.02
CA LEU A 150 -2.85 12.26 9.71
C LEU A 150 -3.48 13.50 9.08
N GLY A 151 -4.02 14.41 9.89
CA GLY A 151 -4.60 15.67 9.42
C GLY A 151 -3.59 16.74 8.99
N GLN A 152 -2.28 16.60 9.31
CA GLN A 152 -1.27 17.62 8.98
C GLN A 152 -0.91 17.66 7.49
N ASN A 153 -0.96 16.53 6.79
CA ASN A 153 -0.63 16.45 5.38
C ASN A 153 -1.70 15.60 4.68
N ALA A 154 -2.23 16.12 3.57
CA ALA A 154 -3.13 15.36 2.71
C ALA A 154 -2.40 14.15 2.08
N ALA A 155 -3.17 13.18 1.60
CA ALA A 155 -2.67 12.13 0.72
C ALA A 155 -2.06 12.76 -0.54
N LEU A 156 -0.96 12.20 -1.01
CA LEU A 156 -0.26 12.67 -2.21
C LEU A 156 -0.72 11.90 -3.45
N HIS A 157 -1.50 10.84 -3.22
CA HIS A 157 -2.02 9.94 -4.25
C HIS A 157 -0.91 9.34 -5.12
N ARG A 158 0.15 8.92 -4.43
CA ARG A 158 1.24 8.08 -4.92
C ARG A 158 1.41 6.96 -3.91
N ALA A 159 1.31 5.75 -4.38
CA ALA A 159 1.16 4.58 -3.52
C ALA A 159 2.30 4.40 -2.50
N ASP A 160 3.57 4.65 -2.88
CA ASP A 160 4.69 4.56 -1.94
C ASP A 160 4.66 5.69 -0.88
N GLU A 161 4.29 6.90 -1.30
CA GLU A 161 4.26 8.05 -0.41
C GLU A 161 3.10 7.96 0.59
N ASP A 162 1.94 7.47 0.18
CA ASP A 162 0.78 7.29 1.06
C ASP A 162 0.96 6.09 1.99
N ALA A 163 1.54 4.98 1.52
CA ALA A 163 1.95 3.88 2.38
C ALA A 163 2.98 4.34 3.44
N LEU A 164 4.01 5.11 3.04
CA LEU A 164 5.00 5.67 3.96
C LEU A 164 4.37 6.66 4.95
N ARG A 165 3.47 7.52 4.47
CA ARG A 165 2.76 8.49 5.30
C ARG A 165 1.99 7.80 6.42
N LEU A 166 1.22 6.77 6.09
CA LEU A 166 0.47 6.01 7.09
C LEU A 166 1.39 5.25 8.04
N ALA A 167 2.39 4.53 7.52
CA ALA A 167 3.38 3.80 8.33
C ALA A 167 4.11 4.72 9.31
N SER A 168 4.66 5.83 8.82
CA SER A 168 5.43 6.77 9.65
C SER A 168 4.60 7.35 10.79
N LYS A 169 3.35 7.72 10.54
CA LYS A 169 2.48 8.32 11.55
C LYS A 169 1.98 7.31 12.58
N LEU A 170 1.68 6.08 12.15
CA LEU A 170 1.36 4.97 13.04
C LEU A 170 2.54 4.66 13.97
N MET A 171 3.74 4.54 13.41
CA MET A 171 4.93 4.18 14.18
C MET A 171 5.38 5.32 15.10
N ALA A 172 5.34 6.58 14.64
CA ALA A 172 5.63 7.73 15.48
C ALA A 172 4.66 7.81 16.68
N THR A 173 3.39 7.52 16.45
CA THR A 173 2.40 7.46 17.54
C THR A 173 2.67 6.31 18.51
N HIS A 174 3.09 5.15 18.01
CA HIS A 174 3.32 3.97 18.82
C HIS A 174 4.62 4.06 19.62
N TRP A 175 5.73 4.45 18.96
CA TRP A 175 7.07 4.49 19.56
C TRP A 175 7.48 5.85 20.11
N GLY A 176 6.71 6.91 19.84
CA GLY A 176 6.94 8.25 20.38
C GLY A 176 8.07 9.03 19.71
N HIS A 177 8.58 8.58 18.56
CA HIS A 177 9.61 9.28 17.78
C HIS A 177 9.40 9.07 16.29
N PRO A 178 9.83 10.03 15.43
CA PRO A 178 9.75 9.89 13.98
C PRO A 178 10.69 8.79 13.49
N MET A 179 10.29 8.14 12.38
CA MET A 179 11.07 7.10 11.74
C MET A 179 11.85 7.64 10.54
N GLN A 180 13.02 7.08 10.30
CA GLN A 180 13.74 7.24 9.02
C GLN A 180 13.16 6.26 7.99
N PHE A 181 13.45 6.48 6.71
CA PHE A 181 13.05 5.57 5.64
C PHE A 181 14.14 5.42 4.57
N ASN A 182 14.14 4.29 3.89
CA ASN A 182 15.03 3.97 2.77
C ASN A 182 14.21 3.36 1.62
N LYS A 183 14.59 3.63 0.37
CA LYS A 183 13.99 2.96 -0.78
C LYS A 183 14.39 1.49 -0.81
N ILE A 184 13.43 0.61 -1.07
CA ILE A 184 13.66 -0.80 -1.33
C ILE A 184 14.18 -0.90 -2.77
N CYS A 185 15.37 -1.50 -2.94
CA CYS A 185 15.84 -1.84 -4.28
C CYS A 185 14.97 -3.00 -4.81
N GLY A 186 14.34 -2.77 -5.94
CA GLY A 186 13.52 -3.76 -6.65
C GLY A 186 14.36 -4.77 -7.42
#